data_f2421573f048e0cd798539a41d7911e2
#
_entry.id   f2421573f048e0cd798539a41d7911e2
#
_cell.length_a   1.000
_cell.length_b   1.000
_cell.length_c   1.000
_cell.angle_alpha   90.00
_cell.angle_beta   90.00
_cell.angle_gamma   90.00
#
_symmetry.space_group_name_H-M   'P 1'
#
loop_
_entity.id
_entity.type
_entity.pdbx_description
1 polymer ?
#
loop_
_entity_poly.entity_id
_entity_poly.type
_entity_poly.pdbx_seq_one_letter_code
_entity_poly.pdbx_strand_id
1 'polypeptide(L)'
;MVFFACLLGIFTRPLSYFSFFWPSNALLLGLLIRFPSLKSFGGILGAFIGYMGADLVTDNTLLMTLGLTLSNFVAVFSGLFFFNYTRAKLPASNNNVSELYPHIIAVTLGCFFGALFAILLLPNLPHSFMLAENRWIDFFTWWSGEILNAVIVLPLILAAPRWSEVKELINNQYVKEIQIRDALPFFALLISIACTHIFYGPGALLYPLAALIWAAASYQLFNLALINSLVCLTLYHSVTGLFIDQVNSSYLTTIISIRVGLIILGLATLILCVISQNRNQLYREVLYLANHDSLTETLNRRSFTQLSEKALKHKNNHSLSLIMLDIDDFKKMNDQYGHYVGDRALQHLSNIVKSNLRNHDLFCRNGGEEFIILLNNNNLNETQRIAERIRLCIEHQPLHLENCEPIGFTVSIGVLHIHLPTTPPLQDLIIQADQALYQAKKQGRNRVILAS
;
A
#
# COMPACT_ATOMS: atom_id res chain seq x y z
N MET A 1 -3.91 16.06 -22.10
CA MET A 1 -3.03 14.95 -21.70
C MET A 1 -2.80 13.97 -22.86
N VAL A 2 -3.84 13.34 -23.41
CA VAL A 2 -3.71 12.37 -24.54
C VAL A 2 -2.93 12.96 -25.73
N PHE A 3 -3.27 14.16 -26.16
CA PHE A 3 -2.56 14.89 -27.23
C PHE A 3 -1.04 14.94 -27.01
N PHE A 4 -0.58 15.37 -25.83
CA PHE A 4 0.86 15.45 -25.52
C PHE A 4 1.52 14.07 -25.41
N ALA A 5 0.78 13.07 -24.92
CA ALA A 5 1.27 11.69 -24.88
C ALA A 5 1.45 11.10 -26.30
N CYS A 6 0.55 11.44 -27.22
CA CYS A 6 0.68 11.08 -28.62
C CYS A 6 1.85 11.79 -29.29
N LEU A 7 2.01 13.09 -29.09
CA LEU A 7 3.17 13.84 -29.61
C LEU A 7 4.49 13.24 -29.11
N LEU A 8 4.58 12.92 -27.81
CA LEU A 8 5.75 12.24 -27.26
C LEU A 8 6.02 10.92 -27.99
N GLY A 9 4.97 10.13 -28.25
CA GLY A 9 5.08 8.91 -29.02
C GLY A 9 5.58 9.14 -30.46
N ILE A 10 5.07 10.16 -31.12
CA ILE A 10 5.48 10.48 -32.49
C ILE A 10 6.94 10.95 -32.56
N PHE A 11 7.37 11.83 -31.63
CA PHE A 11 8.75 12.29 -31.57
C PHE A 11 9.76 11.20 -31.21
N THR A 12 9.33 10.09 -30.62
CA THR A 12 10.17 8.94 -30.32
C THR A 12 10.20 7.87 -31.43
N ARG A 13 9.62 8.16 -32.61
CA ARG A 13 9.69 7.26 -33.79
C ARG A 13 11.13 7.30 -34.33
N PRO A 14 11.85 6.16 -34.34
CA PRO A 14 13.06 6.06 -35.14
C PRO A 14 12.70 6.11 -36.65
N LEU A 15 13.68 6.01 -37.51
CA LEU A 15 13.48 5.97 -38.98
C LEU A 15 12.51 4.86 -39.46
N SER A 16 12.04 3.98 -38.56
CA SER A 16 11.03 2.95 -38.83
C SER A 16 9.64 3.42 -38.30
N TYR A 17 8.59 2.95 -38.93
CA TYR A 17 7.18 3.36 -38.76
C TYR A 17 6.61 3.15 -37.35
N PHE A 18 7.19 2.32 -36.48
CA PHE A 18 6.71 2.05 -35.16
C PHE A 18 7.36 2.96 -34.11
N SER A 19 6.55 3.53 -33.25
CA SER A 19 7.03 4.36 -32.14
C SER A 19 7.87 3.55 -31.14
N PHE A 20 8.97 4.14 -30.68
CA PHE A 20 9.78 3.61 -29.61
C PHE A 20 8.97 3.49 -28.31
N PHE A 21 8.22 4.54 -27.99
CA PHE A 21 7.40 4.65 -26.79
C PHE A 21 6.07 5.33 -27.10
N TRP A 22 4.95 4.65 -26.87
CA TRP A 22 3.59 5.15 -27.15
C TRP A 22 2.72 5.15 -25.88
N PRO A 23 2.86 6.13 -24.99
CA PRO A 23 2.21 6.10 -23.68
C PRO A 23 0.70 6.37 -23.70
N SER A 24 0.13 6.86 -24.78
CA SER A 24 -1.22 7.43 -24.85
C SER A 24 -2.32 6.43 -24.52
N ASN A 25 -2.24 5.19 -25.00
CA ASN A 25 -3.25 4.16 -24.76
C ASN A 25 -3.24 3.70 -23.29
N ALA A 26 -2.07 3.46 -22.73
CA ALA A 26 -1.90 3.11 -21.33
C ALA A 26 -2.31 4.27 -20.40
N LEU A 27 -2.00 5.52 -20.78
CA LEU A 27 -2.43 6.72 -20.07
C LEU A 27 -3.96 6.83 -20.06
N LEU A 28 -4.60 6.72 -21.21
CA LEU A 28 -6.06 6.85 -21.29
C LEU A 28 -6.75 5.71 -20.52
N LEU A 29 -6.32 4.47 -20.69
CA LEU A 29 -6.87 3.33 -19.94
C LEU A 29 -6.72 3.52 -18.43
N GLY A 30 -5.53 3.92 -17.96
CA GLY A 30 -5.26 4.17 -16.55
C GLY A 30 -6.14 5.30 -15.97
N LEU A 31 -6.30 6.38 -16.71
CA LEU A 31 -7.17 7.50 -16.31
C LEU A 31 -8.65 7.09 -16.24
N LEU A 32 -9.15 6.31 -17.21
CA LEU A 32 -10.53 5.81 -17.20
C LEU A 32 -10.80 4.80 -16.08
N ILE A 33 -9.79 4.01 -15.68
CA ILE A 33 -9.91 3.09 -14.54
C ILE A 33 -9.90 3.89 -13.23
N ARG A 34 -8.97 4.83 -13.07
CA ARG A 34 -8.76 5.57 -11.82
C ARG A 34 -9.82 6.64 -11.56
N PHE A 35 -10.29 7.31 -12.62
CA PHE A 35 -11.24 8.43 -12.57
C PHE A 35 -12.49 8.13 -13.41
N PRO A 36 -13.48 7.43 -12.85
CA PRO A 36 -14.70 7.05 -13.58
C PRO A 36 -15.46 8.22 -14.21
N SER A 37 -15.33 9.43 -13.66
CA SER A 37 -15.92 10.68 -14.21
C SER A 37 -15.44 11.01 -15.63
N LEU A 38 -14.25 10.55 -16.02
CA LEU A 38 -13.70 10.74 -17.36
C LEU A 38 -14.36 9.85 -18.42
N LYS A 39 -15.19 8.87 -18.03
CA LYS A 39 -16.01 8.05 -18.95
C LYS A 39 -17.19 8.82 -19.54
N SER A 40 -17.32 10.11 -19.25
CA SER A 40 -18.31 11.00 -19.81
C SER A 40 -18.09 11.23 -21.32
N PHE A 41 -19.14 11.64 -22.04
CA PHE A 41 -19.04 11.99 -23.46
C PHE A 41 -17.92 13.01 -23.73
N GLY A 42 -17.82 14.06 -22.89
CA GLY A 42 -16.77 15.07 -23.01
C GLY A 42 -15.35 14.51 -22.82
N GLY A 43 -15.16 13.59 -21.89
CA GLY A 43 -13.87 12.92 -21.66
C GLY A 43 -13.43 12.06 -22.85
N ILE A 44 -14.37 11.28 -23.41
CA ILE A 44 -14.12 10.44 -24.59
C ILE A 44 -13.87 11.29 -25.84
N LEU A 45 -14.70 12.33 -26.07
CA LEU A 45 -14.52 13.27 -27.17
C LEU A 45 -13.17 14.00 -27.09
N GLY A 46 -12.80 14.45 -25.89
CA GLY A 46 -11.49 15.07 -25.65
C GLY A 46 -10.32 14.15 -25.96
N ALA A 47 -10.41 12.86 -25.61
CA ALA A 47 -9.41 11.85 -25.98
C ALA A 47 -9.35 11.66 -27.51
N PHE A 48 -10.50 11.57 -28.18
CA PHE A 48 -10.61 11.45 -29.65
C PHE A 48 -9.91 12.63 -30.34
N ILE A 49 -10.26 13.86 -29.96
CA ILE A 49 -9.62 15.08 -30.49
C ILE A 49 -8.12 15.07 -30.22
N GLY A 50 -7.70 14.56 -29.05
CA GLY A 50 -6.27 14.45 -28.69
C GLY A 50 -5.49 13.52 -29.61
N TYR A 51 -6.03 12.33 -29.93
CA TYR A 51 -5.41 11.41 -30.91
C TYR A 51 -5.38 11.99 -32.31
N MET A 52 -6.55 12.44 -32.80
CA MET A 52 -6.67 13.02 -34.14
C MET A 52 -5.74 14.23 -34.30
N GLY A 53 -5.75 15.15 -33.33
CA GLY A 53 -4.96 16.38 -33.40
C GLY A 53 -3.45 16.12 -33.43
N ALA A 54 -2.95 15.16 -32.65
CA ALA A 54 -1.53 14.85 -32.64
C ALA A 54 -1.03 14.29 -33.98
N ASP A 55 -1.77 13.35 -34.57
CA ASP A 55 -1.40 12.76 -35.87
C ASP A 55 -1.56 13.75 -37.03
N LEU A 56 -2.60 14.62 -37.02
CA LEU A 56 -2.80 15.64 -38.07
C LEU A 56 -1.74 16.74 -38.03
N VAL A 57 -1.30 17.16 -36.85
CA VAL A 57 -0.21 18.14 -36.70
C VAL A 57 1.14 17.61 -37.19
N THR A 58 1.29 16.31 -37.30
CA THR A 58 2.50 15.62 -37.78
C THR A 58 2.39 15.08 -39.21
N ASP A 59 1.57 15.74 -40.04
CA ASP A 59 1.41 15.55 -41.49
C ASP A 59 0.84 14.17 -41.91
N ASN A 60 0.18 13.43 -41.01
CA ASN A 60 -0.59 12.25 -41.39
C ASN A 60 -1.85 12.62 -42.18
N THR A 61 -2.23 11.81 -43.16
CA THR A 61 -3.48 11.99 -43.89
C THR A 61 -4.69 11.79 -42.95
N LEU A 62 -5.80 12.48 -43.23
CA LEU A 62 -7.03 12.39 -42.39
C LEU A 62 -7.52 10.95 -42.26
N LEU A 63 -7.49 10.17 -43.35
CA LEU A 63 -7.97 8.77 -43.35
C LEU A 63 -7.06 7.85 -42.53
N MET A 64 -5.75 8.02 -42.63
CA MET A 64 -4.78 7.28 -41.83
C MET A 64 -4.88 7.63 -40.35
N THR A 65 -4.98 8.92 -40.03
CA THR A 65 -5.19 9.42 -38.66
C THR A 65 -6.45 8.82 -38.03
N LEU A 66 -7.56 8.77 -38.78
CA LEU A 66 -8.81 8.16 -38.32
C LEU A 66 -8.62 6.66 -38.05
N GLY A 67 -7.95 5.93 -38.94
CA GLY A 67 -7.66 4.50 -38.77
C GLY A 67 -6.80 4.22 -37.52
N LEU A 68 -5.75 5.01 -37.31
CA LEU A 68 -4.90 4.93 -36.12
C LEU A 68 -5.68 5.23 -34.83
N THR A 69 -6.47 6.30 -34.83
CA THR A 69 -7.31 6.70 -33.70
C THR A 69 -8.31 5.61 -33.36
N LEU A 70 -8.99 5.01 -34.33
CA LEU A 70 -9.94 3.93 -34.10
C LEU A 70 -9.23 2.69 -33.52
N SER A 71 -8.04 2.34 -34.01
CA SER A 71 -7.24 1.20 -33.48
C SER A 71 -6.87 1.43 -32.01
N ASN A 72 -6.45 2.64 -31.64
CA ASN A 72 -6.16 3.02 -30.26
C ASN A 72 -7.41 2.94 -29.36
N PHE A 73 -8.56 3.41 -29.86
CA PHE A 73 -9.83 3.32 -29.13
C PHE A 73 -10.28 1.87 -28.92
N VAL A 74 -10.13 1.01 -29.93
CA VAL A 74 -10.40 -0.43 -29.78
C VAL A 74 -9.52 -1.04 -28.68
N ALA A 75 -8.24 -0.71 -28.62
CA ALA A 75 -7.35 -1.17 -27.56
C ALA A 75 -7.82 -0.73 -26.16
N VAL A 76 -8.14 0.56 -26.01
CA VAL A 76 -8.53 1.13 -24.71
C VAL A 76 -9.90 0.62 -24.26
N PHE A 77 -10.91 0.60 -25.13
CA PHE A 77 -12.27 0.21 -24.76
C PHE A 77 -12.40 -1.31 -24.55
N SER A 78 -11.74 -2.14 -25.36
CA SER A 78 -11.70 -3.58 -25.09
C SER A 78 -10.95 -3.86 -23.77
N GLY A 79 -9.85 -3.17 -23.49
CA GLY A 79 -9.16 -3.24 -22.22
C GLY A 79 -10.07 -2.86 -21.04
N LEU A 80 -10.78 -1.74 -21.15
CA LEU A 80 -11.72 -1.30 -20.12
C LEU A 80 -12.90 -2.28 -19.91
N PHE A 81 -13.40 -2.87 -21.02
CA PHE A 81 -14.43 -3.90 -20.96
C PHE A 81 -13.95 -5.14 -20.17
N PHE A 82 -12.77 -5.68 -20.51
CA PHE A 82 -12.22 -6.84 -19.83
C PHE A 82 -11.84 -6.54 -18.39
N PHE A 83 -11.38 -5.34 -18.08
CA PHE A 83 -11.16 -4.89 -16.72
C PHE A 83 -12.44 -4.94 -15.88
N ASN A 84 -13.52 -4.34 -16.36
CA ASN A 84 -14.80 -4.31 -15.65
C ASN A 84 -15.41 -5.71 -15.53
N TYR A 85 -15.33 -6.53 -16.58
CA TYR A 85 -15.84 -7.89 -16.60
C TYR A 85 -15.12 -8.80 -15.59
N THR A 86 -13.79 -8.74 -15.56
CA THR A 86 -13.00 -9.56 -14.62
C THR A 86 -13.13 -9.08 -13.19
N ARG A 87 -13.14 -7.76 -12.96
CA ARG A 87 -13.33 -7.18 -11.63
C ARG A 87 -14.69 -7.53 -11.03
N ALA A 88 -15.75 -7.56 -11.83
CA ALA A 88 -17.09 -7.92 -11.37
C ALA A 88 -17.21 -9.39 -10.93
N LYS A 89 -16.32 -10.27 -11.41
CA LYS A 89 -16.30 -11.70 -11.07
C LYS A 89 -15.41 -12.05 -9.88
N LEU A 90 -14.53 -11.12 -9.48
CA LEU A 90 -13.67 -11.35 -8.31
C LEU A 90 -14.49 -11.13 -7.02
N PRO A 91 -14.37 -12.05 -6.04
CA PRO A 91 -14.92 -11.80 -4.73
C PRO A 91 -14.29 -10.55 -4.13
N ALA A 92 -15.04 -9.83 -3.29
CA ALA A 92 -14.52 -8.73 -2.49
C ALA A 92 -13.48 -9.29 -1.51
N SER A 93 -12.27 -9.47 -1.97
CA SER A 93 -11.12 -9.98 -1.22
C SER A 93 -10.22 -8.80 -0.86
N ASN A 94 -9.80 -8.73 0.40
CA ASN A 94 -8.75 -7.79 0.84
C ASN A 94 -7.36 -8.15 0.30
N ASN A 95 -7.27 -9.04 -0.69
CA ASN A 95 -6.01 -9.51 -1.24
C ASN A 95 -5.59 -8.67 -2.45
N ASN A 96 -4.64 -7.76 -2.25
CA ASN A 96 -4.10 -6.89 -3.31
C ASN A 96 -3.55 -7.65 -4.52
N VAL A 97 -3.16 -8.92 -4.35
CA VAL A 97 -2.68 -9.76 -5.46
C VAL A 97 -3.80 -10.10 -6.44
N SER A 98 -5.01 -10.36 -5.93
CA SER A 98 -6.18 -10.64 -6.79
C SER A 98 -6.59 -9.42 -7.63
N GLU A 99 -6.33 -8.20 -7.15
CA GLU A 99 -6.61 -6.97 -7.89
C GLU A 99 -5.69 -6.75 -9.10
N LEU A 100 -4.53 -7.42 -9.17
CA LEU A 100 -3.68 -7.36 -10.36
C LEU A 100 -4.26 -8.09 -11.57
N TYR A 101 -5.06 -9.14 -11.35
CA TYR A 101 -5.64 -9.95 -12.41
C TYR A 101 -6.45 -9.15 -13.45
N PRO A 102 -7.40 -8.29 -13.04
CA PRO A 102 -8.16 -7.46 -13.98
C PRO A 102 -7.27 -6.55 -14.83
N HIS A 103 -6.19 -6.01 -14.26
CA HIS A 103 -5.27 -5.13 -14.97
C HIS A 103 -4.46 -5.87 -16.02
N ILE A 104 -3.91 -7.06 -15.67
CA ILE A 104 -3.14 -7.90 -16.60
C ILE A 104 -4.01 -8.35 -17.77
N ILE A 105 -5.23 -8.83 -17.49
CA ILE A 105 -6.17 -9.26 -18.53
C ILE A 105 -6.60 -8.08 -19.40
N ALA A 106 -6.91 -6.93 -18.79
CA ALA A 106 -7.28 -5.72 -19.53
C ALA A 106 -6.21 -5.28 -20.52
N VAL A 107 -4.95 -5.24 -20.05
CA VAL A 107 -3.80 -4.86 -20.89
C VAL A 107 -3.59 -5.87 -21.99
N THR A 108 -3.49 -7.16 -21.65
CA THR A 108 -3.17 -8.21 -22.64
C THR A 108 -4.22 -8.31 -23.74
N LEU A 109 -5.50 -8.37 -23.36
CA LEU A 109 -6.60 -8.49 -24.34
C LEU A 109 -6.90 -7.16 -25.02
N GLY A 110 -6.80 -6.02 -24.30
CA GLY A 110 -6.98 -4.70 -24.90
C GLY A 110 -5.98 -4.44 -26.02
N CYS A 111 -4.69 -4.64 -25.72
CA CYS A 111 -3.63 -4.50 -26.72
C CYS A 111 -3.75 -5.51 -27.88
N PHE A 112 -4.21 -6.75 -27.59
CA PHE A 112 -4.46 -7.76 -28.61
C PHE A 112 -5.53 -7.31 -29.61
N PHE A 113 -6.70 -6.88 -29.15
CA PHE A 113 -7.78 -6.45 -30.02
C PHE A 113 -7.43 -5.16 -30.77
N GLY A 114 -6.71 -4.23 -30.15
CA GLY A 114 -6.21 -3.04 -30.83
C GLY A 114 -5.24 -3.34 -31.96
N ALA A 115 -4.26 -4.22 -31.71
CA ALA A 115 -3.31 -4.67 -32.73
C ALA A 115 -4.00 -5.45 -33.85
N LEU A 116 -4.94 -6.35 -33.49
CA LEU A 116 -5.71 -7.11 -34.49
C LEU A 116 -6.54 -6.17 -35.40
N PHE A 117 -7.20 -5.20 -34.83
CA PHE A 117 -7.97 -4.21 -35.59
C PHE A 117 -7.06 -3.38 -36.51
N ALA A 118 -5.88 -2.98 -36.02
CA ALA A 118 -4.92 -2.20 -36.79
C ALA A 118 -4.45 -2.98 -38.04
N ILE A 119 -4.04 -4.27 -37.91
CA ILE A 119 -3.55 -5.05 -39.03
C ILE A 119 -4.63 -5.44 -40.06
N LEU A 120 -5.91 -5.39 -39.66
CA LEU A 120 -7.03 -5.62 -40.57
C LEU A 120 -7.42 -4.35 -41.31
N LEU A 121 -7.31 -3.19 -40.70
CA LEU A 121 -7.75 -1.91 -41.27
C LEU A 121 -6.63 -1.18 -42.01
N LEU A 122 -5.48 -0.95 -41.36
CA LEU A 122 -4.46 -0.01 -41.85
C LEU A 122 -3.83 -0.40 -43.18
N PRO A 123 -3.51 -1.67 -43.48
CA PRO A 123 -2.93 -2.04 -44.75
C PRO A 123 -3.81 -1.74 -45.98
N ASN A 124 -5.11 -1.56 -45.78
CA ASN A 124 -6.05 -1.26 -46.84
C ASN A 124 -6.25 0.28 -47.04
N LEU A 125 -5.58 1.10 -46.25
CA LEU A 125 -5.68 2.57 -46.37
C LEU A 125 -4.63 3.13 -47.30
N PRO A 126 -4.92 4.22 -48.04
CA PRO A 126 -3.93 4.90 -48.89
C PRO A 126 -2.75 5.39 -48.03
N HIS A 127 -1.55 5.28 -48.58
CA HIS A 127 -0.29 5.68 -47.91
C HIS A 127 -0.02 4.96 -46.59
N SER A 128 -0.56 3.73 -46.43
CA SER A 128 -0.25 2.90 -45.27
C SER A 128 1.21 2.54 -45.21
N PHE A 129 1.79 2.63 -44.00
CA PHE A 129 3.14 2.12 -43.74
C PHE A 129 3.15 0.59 -43.47
N MET A 130 1.96 -0.01 -43.25
CA MET A 130 1.80 -1.45 -43.05
C MET A 130 1.56 -2.16 -44.40
N LEU A 131 2.36 -3.18 -44.67
CA LEU A 131 2.22 -3.99 -45.89
C LEU A 131 1.42 -5.26 -45.57
N ALA A 132 0.54 -5.65 -46.50
CA ALA A 132 -0.28 -6.83 -46.32
C ALA A 132 0.55 -8.13 -46.16
N GLU A 133 1.77 -8.18 -46.71
CA GLU A 133 2.69 -9.30 -46.63
C GLU A 133 3.30 -9.49 -45.22
N ASN A 134 3.43 -8.41 -44.45
CA ASN A 134 4.09 -8.42 -43.15
C ASN A 134 3.11 -8.44 -41.98
N ARG A 135 1.81 -8.71 -42.19
CA ARG A 135 0.75 -8.57 -41.18
C ARG A 135 1.05 -9.18 -39.82
N TRP A 136 1.64 -10.37 -39.78
CA TRP A 136 1.90 -11.06 -38.53
C TRP A 136 3.06 -10.45 -37.75
N ILE A 137 4.12 -10.02 -38.41
CA ILE A 137 5.23 -9.37 -37.75
C ILE A 137 4.82 -7.98 -37.24
N ASP A 138 4.01 -7.26 -38.03
CA ASP A 138 3.41 -5.98 -37.61
C ASP A 138 2.48 -6.15 -36.43
N PHE A 139 1.67 -7.23 -36.40
CA PHE A 139 0.81 -7.57 -35.29
C PHE A 139 1.61 -7.74 -33.98
N PHE A 140 2.63 -8.63 -33.99
CA PHE A 140 3.42 -8.88 -32.79
C PHE A 140 4.24 -7.65 -32.37
N THR A 141 4.71 -6.86 -33.34
CA THR A 141 5.42 -5.61 -33.08
C THR A 141 4.52 -4.59 -32.40
N TRP A 142 3.29 -4.42 -32.88
CA TRP A 142 2.30 -3.53 -32.27
C TRP A 142 1.89 -4.04 -30.88
N TRP A 143 1.45 -5.28 -30.80
CA TRP A 143 0.97 -5.88 -29.56
C TRP A 143 2.01 -5.86 -28.43
N SER A 144 3.24 -6.29 -28.68
CA SER A 144 4.33 -6.26 -27.71
C SER A 144 4.70 -4.83 -27.28
N GLY A 145 4.67 -3.87 -28.22
CA GLY A 145 4.92 -2.47 -27.92
C GLY A 145 3.87 -1.88 -27.00
N GLU A 146 2.59 -2.11 -27.27
CA GLU A 146 1.50 -1.63 -26.43
C GLU A 146 1.52 -2.24 -25.02
N ILE A 147 1.82 -3.54 -24.88
CA ILE A 147 1.95 -4.17 -23.57
C ILE A 147 3.13 -3.57 -22.81
N LEU A 148 4.29 -3.36 -23.46
CA LEU A 148 5.44 -2.72 -22.80
C LEU A 148 5.09 -1.32 -22.31
N ASN A 149 4.42 -0.51 -23.14
CA ASN A 149 3.97 0.82 -22.78
C ASN A 149 3.01 0.78 -21.59
N ALA A 150 2.11 -0.20 -21.55
CA ALA A 150 1.20 -0.40 -20.43
C ALA A 150 1.94 -0.79 -19.13
N VAL A 151 2.94 -1.66 -19.21
CA VAL A 151 3.78 -2.05 -18.05
C VAL A 151 4.56 -0.85 -17.49
N ILE A 152 4.98 0.08 -18.37
CA ILE A 152 5.70 1.30 -17.97
C ILE A 152 4.74 2.35 -17.38
N VAL A 153 3.59 2.61 -18.00
CA VAL A 153 2.76 3.80 -17.72
C VAL A 153 1.61 3.51 -16.75
N LEU A 154 0.94 2.37 -16.91
CA LEU A 154 -0.28 2.08 -16.15
C LEU A 154 -0.05 2.02 -14.63
N PRO A 155 1.01 1.36 -14.10
CA PRO A 155 1.28 1.34 -12.68
C PRO A 155 1.55 2.72 -12.08
N LEU A 156 2.19 3.63 -12.83
CA LEU A 156 2.41 5.02 -12.40
C LEU A 156 1.09 5.75 -12.16
N ILE A 157 0.13 5.56 -13.05
CA ILE A 157 -1.17 6.23 -12.94
C ILE A 157 -1.99 5.64 -11.79
N LEU A 158 -2.04 4.31 -11.69
CA LEU A 158 -2.87 3.61 -10.72
C LEU A 158 -2.35 3.74 -9.29
N ALA A 159 -1.03 3.69 -9.10
CA ALA A 159 -0.38 3.77 -7.79
C ALA A 159 -0.02 5.21 -7.37
N ALA A 160 -0.23 6.24 -8.22
CA ALA A 160 0.09 7.62 -7.86
C ALA A 160 -0.65 8.05 -6.58
N PRO A 161 0.01 8.70 -5.61
CA PRO A 161 -0.63 9.15 -4.37
C PRO A 161 -1.73 10.18 -4.66
N ARG A 162 -2.74 10.23 -3.80
CA ARG A 162 -3.78 11.26 -3.87
C ARG A 162 -3.19 12.60 -3.43
N TRP A 163 -3.72 13.70 -3.94
CA TRP A 163 -3.25 15.04 -3.57
C TRP A 163 -3.36 15.33 -2.05
N SER A 164 -4.37 14.77 -1.39
CA SER A 164 -4.50 14.82 0.06
C SER A 164 -3.33 14.15 0.79
N GLU A 165 -2.90 12.98 0.33
CA GLU A 165 -1.77 12.22 0.88
C GLU A 165 -0.44 12.97 0.66
N VAL A 166 -0.28 13.58 -0.51
CA VAL A 166 0.89 14.43 -0.81
C VAL A 166 0.94 15.66 0.11
N LYS A 167 -0.20 16.33 0.33
CA LYS A 167 -0.27 17.46 1.28
C LYS A 167 0.06 17.05 2.71
N GLU A 168 -0.42 15.90 3.14
CA GLU A 168 -0.14 15.37 4.48
C GLU A 168 1.35 15.06 4.64
N LEU A 169 2.00 14.47 3.63
CA LEU A 169 3.45 14.22 3.62
C LEU A 169 4.28 15.52 3.69
N ILE A 170 3.83 16.58 3.03
CA ILE A 170 4.52 17.88 3.05
C ILE A 170 4.31 18.60 4.39
N ASN A 171 3.10 18.52 4.98
CA ASN A 171 2.76 19.20 6.23
C ASN A 171 3.26 18.47 7.48
N ASN A 172 3.39 17.16 7.43
CA ASN A 172 3.99 16.40 8.51
C ASN A 172 5.50 16.65 8.52
N GLN A 173 5.95 17.47 9.49
CA GLN A 173 7.37 17.73 9.78
C GLN A 173 8.16 16.47 10.19
N TYR A 174 7.52 15.32 10.33
CA TYR A 174 8.17 14.02 10.45
C TYR A 174 8.62 13.52 9.07
N VAL A 175 9.59 14.21 8.49
CA VAL A 175 10.44 13.58 7.47
C VAL A 175 11.12 12.41 8.18
N LYS A 176 10.61 11.20 7.93
CA LYS A 176 11.26 9.97 8.39
C LYS A 176 12.71 10.07 7.94
N GLU A 177 13.65 10.09 8.88
CA GLU A 177 15.07 10.12 8.55
C GLU A 177 15.35 9.01 7.54
N ILE A 178 15.67 9.41 6.31
CA ILE A 178 16.03 8.47 5.24
C ILE A 178 17.37 7.88 5.66
N GLN A 179 17.31 6.63 6.12
CA GLN A 179 18.54 5.90 6.42
C GLN A 179 19.25 5.58 5.09
N ILE A 180 20.56 5.69 5.05
CA ILE A 180 21.38 5.32 3.88
C ILE A 180 21.01 3.91 3.37
N ARG A 181 20.64 3.02 4.29
CA ARG A 181 20.18 1.67 4.00
C ARG A 181 18.96 1.63 3.08
N ASP A 182 18.06 2.61 3.17
CA ASP A 182 16.85 2.67 2.35
C ASP A 182 17.15 3.08 0.90
N ALA A 183 18.31 3.70 0.64
CA ALA A 183 18.78 4.09 -0.69
C ALA A 183 19.63 3.01 -1.39
N LEU A 184 20.11 2.00 -0.67
CA LEU A 184 20.99 0.96 -1.23
C LEU A 184 20.42 0.25 -2.46
N PRO A 185 19.13 -0.16 -2.51
CA PRO A 185 18.57 -0.80 -3.71
C PRO A 185 18.63 0.11 -4.94
N PHE A 186 18.45 1.42 -4.78
CA PHE A 186 18.55 2.41 -5.85
C PHE A 186 19.98 2.53 -6.37
N PHE A 187 20.99 2.59 -5.49
CA PHE A 187 22.40 2.61 -5.91
C PHE A 187 22.83 1.32 -6.61
N ALA A 188 22.39 0.16 -6.09
CA ALA A 188 22.65 -1.12 -6.76
C ALA A 188 22.07 -1.14 -8.17
N LEU A 189 20.89 -0.52 -8.36
CA LEU A 189 20.27 -0.40 -9.66
C LEU A 189 21.05 0.49 -10.61
N LEU A 190 21.54 1.66 -10.15
CA LEU A 190 22.37 2.54 -10.95
C LEU A 190 23.65 1.84 -11.43
N ILE A 191 24.30 1.09 -10.54
CA ILE A 191 25.48 0.29 -10.89
C ILE A 191 25.12 -0.76 -11.93
N SER A 192 24.02 -1.49 -11.76
CA SER A 192 23.62 -2.53 -12.70
C SER A 192 23.25 -1.97 -14.08
N ILE A 193 22.63 -0.78 -14.15
CA ILE A 193 22.39 -0.07 -15.42
C ILE A 193 23.71 0.36 -16.06
N ALA A 194 24.65 0.90 -15.29
CA ALA A 194 25.99 1.24 -15.80
C ALA A 194 26.69 0.00 -16.38
N CYS A 195 26.58 -1.15 -15.71
CA CYS A 195 27.09 -2.42 -16.25
C CYS A 195 26.46 -2.81 -17.59
N THR A 196 25.18 -2.49 -17.86
CA THR A 196 24.57 -2.78 -19.16
C THR A 196 25.16 -1.97 -20.30
N HIS A 197 25.66 -0.78 -20.03
CA HIS A 197 26.33 0.07 -21.01
C HIS A 197 27.80 -0.32 -21.25
N ILE A 198 28.47 -0.87 -20.21
CA ILE A 198 29.87 -1.28 -20.30
C ILE A 198 29.99 -2.69 -20.92
N PHE A 199 29.15 -3.62 -20.46
CA PHE A 199 29.17 -5.03 -20.87
C PHE A 199 27.89 -5.35 -21.63
N TYR A 200 27.73 -4.76 -22.81
CA TYR A 200 26.56 -4.99 -23.66
C TYR A 200 26.58 -6.40 -24.26
N GLY A 201 25.38 -6.97 -24.48
CA GLY A 201 25.20 -8.29 -25.06
C GLY A 201 23.83 -8.90 -24.74
N PRO A 202 23.57 -10.15 -25.18
CA PRO A 202 22.26 -10.80 -24.98
C PRO A 202 21.80 -10.89 -23.51
N GLY A 203 22.76 -10.99 -22.57
CA GLY A 203 22.50 -11.07 -21.15
C GLY A 203 22.27 -9.71 -20.43
N ALA A 204 22.52 -8.60 -21.10
CA ALA A 204 22.49 -7.26 -20.49
C ALA A 204 21.11 -6.89 -19.89
N LEU A 205 20.01 -7.40 -20.44
CA LEU A 205 18.65 -7.23 -19.91
C LEU A 205 18.47 -7.81 -18.49
N LEU A 206 19.31 -8.77 -18.10
CA LEU A 206 19.20 -9.44 -16.80
C LEU A 206 20.04 -8.76 -15.70
N TYR A 207 20.97 -7.87 -16.02
CA TYR A 207 21.84 -7.23 -15.03
C TYR A 207 21.06 -6.46 -13.95
N PRO A 208 19.99 -5.70 -14.26
CA PRO A 208 19.21 -5.01 -13.23
C PRO A 208 18.27 -5.92 -12.42
N LEU A 209 18.09 -7.19 -12.81
CA LEU A 209 17.07 -8.07 -12.20
C LEU A 209 17.25 -8.19 -10.68
N ALA A 210 18.47 -8.46 -10.20
CA ALA A 210 18.70 -8.61 -8.76
C ALA A 210 18.42 -7.32 -7.98
N ALA A 211 18.85 -6.18 -8.51
CA ALA A 211 18.61 -4.87 -7.90
C ALA A 211 17.11 -4.49 -7.95
N LEU A 212 16.39 -4.83 -9.02
CA LEU A 212 14.95 -4.64 -9.13
C LEU A 212 14.17 -5.53 -8.15
N ILE A 213 14.57 -6.78 -7.96
CA ILE A 213 13.99 -7.68 -6.95
C ILE A 213 14.17 -7.08 -5.54
N TRP A 214 15.37 -6.57 -5.23
CA TRP A 214 15.63 -5.90 -3.96
C TRP A 214 14.77 -4.63 -3.79
N ALA A 215 14.68 -3.79 -4.82
CA ALA A 215 13.83 -2.61 -4.83
C ALA A 215 12.34 -2.98 -4.65
N ALA A 216 11.86 -4.05 -5.30
CA ALA A 216 10.50 -4.55 -5.17
C ALA A 216 10.14 -5.01 -3.75
N ALA A 217 11.11 -5.56 -3.02
CA ALA A 217 10.94 -5.95 -1.62
C ALA A 217 11.01 -4.76 -0.64
N SER A 218 11.65 -3.64 -1.04
CA SER A 218 11.96 -2.52 -0.16
C SER A 218 11.06 -1.30 -0.37
N TYR A 219 10.61 -1.03 -1.60
CA TYR A 219 9.89 0.19 -1.93
C TYR A 219 8.38 0.00 -2.06
N GLN A 220 7.65 1.11 -1.94
CA GLN A 220 6.22 1.16 -2.24
C GLN A 220 5.98 1.07 -3.75
N LEU A 221 4.79 0.61 -4.14
CA LEU A 221 4.44 0.33 -5.53
C LEU A 221 4.64 1.53 -6.47
N PHE A 222 4.30 2.75 -6.06
CA PHE A 222 4.50 3.94 -6.89
C PHE A 222 5.99 4.22 -7.15
N ASN A 223 6.82 4.16 -6.10
CA ASN A 223 8.26 4.39 -6.23
C ASN A 223 8.93 3.31 -7.09
N LEU A 224 8.54 2.06 -6.88
CA LEU A 224 9.02 0.96 -7.73
C LEU A 224 8.56 1.12 -9.18
N ALA A 225 7.30 1.51 -9.43
CA ALA A 225 6.79 1.74 -10.78
C ALA A 225 7.59 2.83 -11.50
N LEU A 226 7.95 3.91 -10.80
CA LEU A 226 8.80 4.97 -11.35
C LEU A 226 10.20 4.44 -11.72
N ILE A 227 10.83 3.71 -10.82
CA ILE A 227 12.13 3.08 -11.04
C ILE A 227 12.06 2.09 -12.20
N ASN A 228 11.07 1.20 -12.19
CA ASN A 228 10.86 0.20 -13.24
C ASN A 228 10.66 0.85 -14.62
N SER A 229 9.91 1.95 -14.68
CA SER A 229 9.70 2.72 -15.91
C SER A 229 11.01 3.28 -16.46
N LEU A 230 11.83 3.88 -15.59
CA LEU A 230 13.15 4.40 -15.98
C LEU A 230 14.07 3.29 -16.47
N VAL A 231 14.10 2.15 -15.78
CA VAL A 231 14.91 0.98 -16.16
C VAL A 231 14.46 0.43 -17.50
N CYS A 232 13.15 0.21 -17.69
CA CYS A 232 12.64 -0.32 -18.96
C CYS A 232 12.94 0.63 -20.14
N LEU A 233 12.77 1.94 -19.96
CA LEU A 233 13.06 2.94 -21.00
C LEU A 233 14.56 3.01 -21.32
N THR A 234 15.44 3.03 -20.30
CA THR A 234 16.90 3.03 -20.51
C THR A 234 17.40 1.78 -21.17
N LEU A 235 16.97 0.60 -20.71
CA LEU A 235 17.34 -0.67 -21.31
C LEU A 235 16.84 -0.81 -22.75
N TYR A 236 15.59 -0.41 -22.98
CA TYR A 236 15.02 -0.46 -24.32
C TYR A 236 15.79 0.45 -25.28
N HIS A 237 16.11 1.68 -24.87
CA HIS A 237 16.91 2.61 -25.68
C HIS A 237 18.33 2.08 -25.94
N SER A 238 19.01 1.61 -24.90
CA SER A 238 20.41 1.16 -25.01
C SER A 238 20.57 -0.09 -25.86
N VAL A 239 19.65 -1.06 -25.69
CA VAL A 239 19.75 -2.33 -26.42
C VAL A 239 19.25 -2.18 -27.85
N THR A 240 18.20 -1.40 -28.12
CA THR A 240 17.72 -1.17 -29.50
C THR A 240 18.69 -0.31 -30.31
N GLY A 241 19.35 0.67 -29.68
CA GLY A 241 20.34 1.54 -30.34
C GLY A 241 21.52 0.76 -30.95
N LEU A 242 21.86 -0.40 -30.39
CA LEU A 242 22.93 -1.28 -30.94
C LEU A 242 22.55 -1.98 -32.23
N PHE A 243 21.26 -2.06 -32.61
CA PHE A 243 20.74 -2.79 -33.75
C PHE A 243 20.18 -1.89 -34.86
N ILE A 244 20.24 -0.55 -34.73
CA ILE A 244 19.61 0.40 -35.67
C ILE A 244 20.26 0.38 -37.07
N ASP A 245 21.52 -0.01 -37.19
CA ASP A 245 22.25 0.02 -38.47
C ASP A 245 21.81 -1.06 -39.48
N GLN A 246 20.91 -1.97 -39.12
CA GLN A 246 20.46 -3.08 -39.96
C GLN A 246 18.94 -3.25 -39.92
N VAL A 247 18.18 -2.38 -40.59
CA VAL A 247 16.72 -2.52 -40.72
C VAL A 247 16.38 -3.62 -41.73
N ASN A 248 16.23 -4.86 -41.26
CA ASN A 248 15.74 -5.98 -42.00
C ASN A 248 14.70 -6.77 -41.19
N SER A 249 14.14 -7.86 -41.71
CA SER A 249 13.16 -8.69 -41.00
C SER A 249 13.70 -9.25 -39.68
N SER A 250 15.01 -9.45 -39.55
CA SER A 250 15.65 -9.88 -38.30
C SER A 250 15.65 -8.79 -37.23
N TYR A 251 15.65 -7.50 -37.59
CA TYR A 251 15.54 -6.37 -36.71
C TYR A 251 14.19 -6.34 -35.94
N LEU A 252 13.07 -6.53 -36.64
CA LEU A 252 11.73 -6.54 -36.05
C LEU A 252 11.55 -7.70 -35.05
N THR A 253 12.04 -8.88 -35.37
CA THR A 253 12.01 -10.06 -34.48
C THR A 253 12.86 -9.81 -33.21
N THR A 254 14.02 -9.15 -33.36
CA THR A 254 14.89 -8.77 -32.26
C THR A 254 14.19 -7.76 -31.33
N ILE A 255 13.53 -6.73 -31.87
CA ILE A 255 12.76 -5.75 -31.10
C ILE A 255 11.64 -6.44 -30.32
N ILE A 256 10.88 -7.35 -30.94
CA ILE A 256 9.83 -8.11 -30.27
C ILE A 256 10.43 -8.90 -29.09
N SER A 257 11.56 -9.57 -29.30
CA SER A 257 12.23 -10.33 -28.24
C SER A 257 12.67 -9.45 -27.07
N ILE A 258 13.27 -8.28 -27.34
CA ILE A 258 13.66 -7.30 -26.31
C ILE A 258 12.42 -6.81 -25.54
N ARG A 259 11.34 -6.45 -26.24
CA ARG A 259 10.09 -6.00 -25.61
C ARG A 259 9.49 -7.06 -24.69
N VAL A 260 9.43 -8.31 -25.14
CA VAL A 260 8.95 -9.43 -24.33
C VAL A 260 9.82 -9.62 -23.09
N GLY A 261 11.15 -9.55 -23.22
CA GLY A 261 12.06 -9.58 -22.07
C GLY A 261 11.81 -8.48 -21.05
N LEU A 262 11.62 -7.23 -21.52
CA LEU A 262 11.31 -6.08 -20.66
C LEU A 262 9.91 -6.18 -20.04
N ILE A 263 8.91 -6.70 -20.76
CA ILE A 263 7.57 -6.95 -20.24
C ILE A 263 7.65 -7.93 -19.06
N ILE A 264 8.35 -9.05 -19.25
CA ILE A 264 8.52 -10.06 -18.20
C ILE A 264 9.26 -9.46 -17.00
N LEU A 265 10.37 -8.76 -17.23
CA LEU A 265 11.15 -8.09 -16.19
C LEU A 265 10.29 -7.11 -15.38
N GLY A 266 9.57 -6.23 -16.07
CA GLY A 266 8.72 -5.21 -15.45
C GLY A 266 7.54 -5.81 -14.70
N LEU A 267 6.80 -6.75 -15.29
CA LEU A 267 5.67 -7.41 -14.64
C LEU A 267 6.11 -8.22 -13.42
N ALA A 268 7.19 -9.00 -13.54
CA ALA A 268 7.67 -9.83 -12.44
C ALA A 268 8.03 -8.98 -11.21
N THR A 269 8.69 -7.84 -11.41
CA THR A 269 9.07 -6.93 -10.31
C THR A 269 7.86 -6.22 -9.69
N LEU A 270 6.87 -5.81 -10.49
CA LEU A 270 5.62 -5.21 -10.00
C LEU A 270 4.78 -6.23 -9.21
N ILE A 271 4.64 -7.45 -9.71
CA ILE A 271 3.94 -8.53 -9.02
C ILE A 271 4.64 -8.85 -7.69
N LEU A 272 5.97 -8.96 -7.70
CA LEU A 272 6.75 -9.21 -6.48
C LEU A 272 6.55 -8.10 -5.44
N CYS A 273 6.51 -6.83 -5.86
CA CYS A 273 6.24 -5.70 -4.96
C CYS A 273 4.87 -5.83 -4.28
N VAL A 274 3.82 -6.11 -5.05
CA VAL A 274 2.46 -6.28 -4.50
C VAL A 274 2.40 -7.46 -3.54
N ILE A 275 3.03 -8.59 -3.87
CA ILE A 275 3.13 -9.75 -2.99
C ILE A 275 3.88 -9.39 -1.69
N SER A 276 5.00 -8.67 -1.79
CA SER A 276 5.79 -8.25 -0.63
C SER A 276 5.00 -7.30 0.27
N GLN A 277 4.29 -6.32 -0.30
CA GLN A 277 3.45 -5.40 0.47
C GLN A 277 2.29 -6.12 1.16
N ASN A 278 1.60 -7.01 0.45
CA ASN A 278 0.51 -7.81 1.02
C ASN A 278 1.01 -8.69 2.17
N ARG A 279 2.14 -9.37 1.98
CA ARG A 279 2.78 -10.16 3.05
C ARG A 279 3.11 -9.30 4.27
N ASN A 280 3.67 -8.10 4.07
CA ASN A 280 4.02 -7.20 5.16
C ASN A 280 2.78 -6.67 5.90
N GLN A 281 1.68 -6.43 5.18
CA GLN A 281 0.41 -6.05 5.77
C GLN A 281 -0.17 -7.19 6.63
N LEU A 282 -0.26 -8.40 6.07
CA LEU A 282 -0.72 -9.58 6.80
C LEU A 282 0.16 -9.88 8.03
N TYR A 283 1.47 -9.72 7.89
CA TYR A 283 2.39 -9.92 9.01
C TYR A 283 2.13 -8.91 10.14
N ARG A 284 1.88 -7.63 9.82
CA ARG A 284 1.50 -6.61 10.81
C ARG A 284 0.18 -6.95 11.49
N GLU A 285 -0.80 -7.40 10.74
CA GLU A 285 -2.11 -7.81 11.26
C GLU A 285 -1.98 -9.01 12.20
N VAL A 286 -1.23 -10.04 11.81
CA VAL A 286 -0.94 -11.20 12.66
C VAL A 286 -0.20 -10.78 13.93
N LEU A 287 0.80 -9.89 13.83
CA LEU A 287 1.50 -9.35 15.00
C LEU A 287 0.56 -8.55 15.91
N TYR A 288 -0.33 -7.77 15.34
CA TYR A 288 -1.31 -7.02 16.11
C TYR A 288 -2.23 -7.96 16.89
N LEU A 289 -2.82 -8.96 16.23
CA LEU A 289 -3.67 -9.99 16.84
C LEU A 289 -2.92 -10.81 17.89
N ALA A 290 -1.64 -11.13 17.65
CA ALA A 290 -0.81 -11.86 18.60
C ALA A 290 -0.44 -11.05 19.87
N ASN A 291 -0.48 -9.71 19.77
CA ASN A 291 -0.05 -8.80 20.82
C ASN A 291 -1.18 -8.10 21.57
N HIS A 292 -2.42 -8.13 21.04
CA HIS A 292 -3.56 -7.44 21.63
C HIS A 292 -4.66 -8.42 22.04
N ASP A 293 -5.47 -8.00 23.00
CA ASP A 293 -6.71 -8.68 23.38
C ASP A 293 -7.78 -8.42 22.32
N SER A 294 -8.44 -9.46 21.83
CA SER A 294 -9.39 -9.35 20.70
C SER A 294 -10.68 -8.61 21.04
N LEU A 295 -11.05 -8.50 22.31
CA LEU A 295 -12.27 -7.81 22.75
C LEU A 295 -12.02 -6.32 22.99
N THR A 296 -10.92 -5.97 23.66
CA THR A 296 -10.65 -4.62 24.17
C THR A 296 -9.60 -3.86 23.36
N GLU A 297 -8.91 -4.55 22.44
CA GLU A 297 -7.81 -3.99 21.63
C GLU A 297 -6.70 -3.34 22.49
N THR A 298 -6.57 -3.76 23.73
CA THR A 298 -5.45 -3.44 24.61
C THR A 298 -4.33 -4.45 24.40
N LEU A 299 -3.15 -4.22 24.93
CA LEU A 299 -2.13 -5.27 24.96
C LEU A 299 -2.69 -6.51 25.68
N ASN A 300 -2.32 -7.70 25.22
CA ASN A 300 -2.54 -8.91 25.99
C ASN A 300 -1.44 -9.07 27.05
N ARG A 301 -1.67 -9.93 28.03
CA ARG A 301 -0.78 -10.18 29.17
C ARG A 301 0.66 -10.51 28.73
N ARG A 302 0.82 -11.31 27.68
CA ARG A 302 2.16 -11.72 27.18
C ARG A 302 2.96 -10.53 26.68
N SER A 303 2.35 -9.71 25.83
CA SER A 303 3.01 -8.53 25.24
C SER A 303 3.29 -7.47 26.28
N PHE A 304 2.36 -7.25 27.20
CA PHE A 304 2.57 -6.34 28.33
C PHE A 304 3.78 -6.76 29.16
N THR A 305 3.89 -8.05 29.55
CA THR A 305 5.04 -8.56 30.31
C THR A 305 6.36 -8.27 29.58
N GLN A 306 6.44 -8.63 28.29
CA GLN A 306 7.64 -8.42 27.49
C GLN A 306 8.06 -6.95 27.37
N LEU A 307 7.09 -6.05 27.16
CA LEU A 307 7.34 -4.61 27.03
C LEU A 307 7.69 -3.98 28.38
N SER A 308 7.04 -4.42 29.46
CA SER A 308 7.32 -3.96 30.83
C SER A 308 8.72 -4.36 31.29
N GLU A 309 9.16 -5.58 31.01
CA GLU A 309 10.54 -6.01 31.31
C GLU A 309 11.58 -5.19 30.55
N LYS A 310 11.28 -4.78 29.30
CA LYS A 310 12.16 -3.87 28.55
C LYS A 310 12.17 -2.47 29.16
N ALA A 311 11.02 -1.96 29.60
CA ALA A 311 10.92 -0.66 30.24
C ALA A 311 11.69 -0.62 31.57
N LEU A 312 11.65 -1.69 32.39
CA LEU A 312 12.41 -1.83 33.62
C LEU A 312 13.94 -1.78 33.40
N LYS A 313 14.42 -2.30 32.26
CA LYS A 313 15.84 -2.32 31.89
C LYS A 313 16.32 -1.06 31.17
N HIS A 314 15.39 -0.14 30.81
CA HIS A 314 15.73 1.02 29.98
C HIS A 314 16.44 2.10 30.80
N LYS A 315 17.68 2.46 30.41
CA LYS A 315 18.56 3.37 31.16
C LYS A 315 18.00 4.79 31.41
N ASN A 316 17.09 5.24 30.57
CA ASN A 316 16.51 6.58 30.64
C ASN A 316 15.25 6.62 31.54
N ASN A 317 14.79 5.51 32.08
CA ASN A 317 13.70 5.48 33.02
C ASN A 317 14.25 5.67 34.43
N HIS A 318 13.68 6.63 35.16
CA HIS A 318 14.04 6.94 36.55
C HIS A 318 12.99 6.44 37.54
N SER A 319 11.77 6.30 37.11
CA SER A 319 10.66 5.77 37.91
C SER A 319 9.63 5.07 37.01
N LEU A 320 8.92 4.13 37.58
CA LEU A 320 7.81 3.42 36.96
C LEU A 320 6.64 3.34 37.96
N SER A 321 5.42 3.37 37.44
CA SER A 321 4.25 3.12 38.26
C SER A 321 3.38 2.04 37.63
N LEU A 322 2.98 1.07 38.44
CA LEU A 322 2.10 -0.01 38.04
C LEU A 322 0.71 0.24 38.66
N ILE A 323 -0.34 0.19 37.84
CA ILE A 323 -1.72 0.38 38.24
C ILE A 323 -2.50 -0.87 37.88
N MET A 324 -3.12 -1.51 38.86
CA MET A 324 -4.05 -2.62 38.69
C MET A 324 -5.46 -2.11 38.79
N LEU A 325 -6.32 -2.44 37.82
CA LEU A 325 -7.75 -2.08 37.81
C LEU A 325 -8.61 -3.33 37.69
N ASP A 326 -9.79 -3.27 38.32
CA ASP A 326 -10.79 -4.32 38.20
C ASP A 326 -12.19 -3.71 38.28
N ILE A 327 -13.12 -4.21 37.44
CA ILE A 327 -14.52 -3.74 37.47
C ILE A 327 -15.24 -4.29 38.68
N ASP A 328 -15.76 -3.41 39.48
CA ASP A 328 -16.49 -3.77 40.69
C ASP A 328 -17.79 -4.53 40.34
N ASP A 329 -18.00 -5.65 41.02
CA ASP A 329 -19.18 -6.50 40.89
C ASP A 329 -19.48 -6.95 39.44
N PHE A 330 -18.46 -7.14 38.59
CA PHE A 330 -18.59 -7.49 37.18
C PHE A 330 -19.41 -8.76 36.95
N LYS A 331 -19.29 -9.77 37.83
CA LYS A 331 -20.09 -10.99 37.77
C LYS A 331 -21.58 -10.66 37.95
N LYS A 332 -21.97 -9.78 38.88
CA LYS A 332 -23.37 -9.39 39.06
C LYS A 332 -23.91 -8.67 37.83
N MET A 333 -23.09 -7.82 37.21
CA MET A 333 -23.43 -7.16 35.94
C MET A 333 -23.73 -8.20 34.85
N ASN A 334 -22.85 -9.20 34.68
CA ASN A 334 -23.07 -10.29 33.71
C ASN A 334 -24.34 -11.11 34.03
N ASP A 335 -24.56 -11.43 35.30
CA ASP A 335 -25.72 -12.21 35.74
C ASP A 335 -27.02 -11.43 35.51
N GLN A 336 -27.01 -10.10 35.64
CA GLN A 336 -28.18 -9.24 35.48
C GLN A 336 -28.48 -8.85 34.05
N TYR A 337 -27.45 -8.51 33.25
CA TYR A 337 -27.59 -7.92 31.92
C TYR A 337 -27.08 -8.81 30.78
N GLY A 338 -26.46 -9.94 31.12
CA GLY A 338 -25.89 -10.88 30.16
C GLY A 338 -24.45 -10.55 29.77
N HIS A 339 -23.75 -11.56 29.25
CA HIS A 339 -22.32 -11.46 28.86
C HIS A 339 -22.06 -10.39 27.78
N TYR A 340 -23.01 -10.16 26.87
CA TYR A 340 -22.88 -9.12 25.86
C TYR A 340 -22.69 -7.73 26.46
N VAL A 341 -23.45 -7.42 27.53
CA VAL A 341 -23.32 -6.13 28.24
C VAL A 341 -21.98 -6.05 28.98
N GLY A 342 -21.54 -7.15 29.59
CA GLY A 342 -20.22 -7.25 30.19
C GLY A 342 -19.09 -7.00 29.20
N ASP A 343 -19.16 -7.58 28.00
CA ASP A 343 -18.19 -7.34 26.94
C ASP A 343 -18.16 -5.85 26.50
N ARG A 344 -19.33 -5.23 26.38
CA ARG A 344 -19.44 -3.79 26.08
C ARG A 344 -18.90 -2.91 27.22
N ALA A 345 -19.06 -3.32 28.48
CA ALA A 345 -18.50 -2.62 29.64
C ALA A 345 -16.95 -2.69 29.63
N LEU A 346 -16.36 -3.84 29.30
CA LEU A 346 -14.93 -4.01 29.13
C LEU A 346 -14.37 -3.12 28.01
N GLN A 347 -15.06 -3.06 26.87
CA GLN A 347 -14.70 -2.17 25.76
C GLN A 347 -14.81 -0.69 26.16
N HIS A 348 -15.88 -0.31 26.84
CA HIS A 348 -16.11 1.05 27.30
C HIS A 348 -15.03 1.52 28.29
N LEU A 349 -14.72 0.69 29.30
CA LEU A 349 -13.63 0.91 30.23
C LEU A 349 -12.30 1.11 29.46
N SER A 350 -12.01 0.21 28.52
CA SER A 350 -10.75 0.28 27.75
C SER A 350 -10.61 1.60 26.98
N ASN A 351 -11.69 2.10 26.39
CA ASN A 351 -11.70 3.38 25.69
C ASN A 351 -11.48 4.57 26.63
N ILE A 352 -12.12 4.55 27.81
CA ILE A 352 -11.93 5.59 28.83
C ILE A 352 -10.46 5.59 29.29
N VAL A 353 -9.91 4.42 29.63
CA VAL A 353 -8.52 4.31 30.07
C VAL A 353 -7.56 4.80 28.99
N LYS A 354 -7.71 4.32 27.74
CA LYS A 354 -6.85 4.74 26.61
C LYS A 354 -6.84 6.26 26.41
N SER A 355 -7.98 6.94 26.56
CA SER A 355 -8.08 8.40 26.41
C SER A 355 -7.38 9.18 27.55
N ASN A 356 -7.10 8.52 28.66
CA ASN A 356 -6.43 9.10 29.84
C ASN A 356 -4.92 8.78 29.90
N LEU A 357 -4.39 8.00 28.97
CA LEU A 357 -2.99 7.57 28.90
C LEU A 357 -2.23 8.26 27.77
N ARG A 358 -0.90 8.30 27.89
CA ARG A 358 0.02 8.79 26.86
C ARG A 358 0.40 7.64 25.92
N ASN A 359 0.87 7.95 24.71
CA ASN A 359 1.26 6.93 23.71
C ASN A 359 2.38 5.98 24.16
N HIS A 360 3.18 6.36 25.13
CA HIS A 360 4.28 5.54 25.66
C HIS A 360 3.93 4.76 26.95
N ASP A 361 2.73 4.95 27.48
CA ASP A 361 2.21 4.16 28.60
C ASP A 361 1.73 2.79 28.06
N LEU A 362 1.95 1.74 28.85
CA LEU A 362 1.51 0.40 28.48
C LEU A 362 0.19 0.09 29.17
N PHE A 363 -0.77 -0.42 28.43
CA PHE A 363 -2.09 -0.78 28.96
C PHE A 363 -2.51 -2.15 28.41
N CYS A 364 -2.85 -3.07 29.33
CA CYS A 364 -3.27 -4.42 28.94
C CYS A 364 -4.49 -4.90 29.72
N ARG A 365 -5.20 -5.86 29.14
CA ARG A 365 -6.15 -6.72 29.83
C ARG A 365 -5.41 -7.95 30.34
N ASN A 366 -5.36 -8.12 31.66
CA ASN A 366 -4.63 -9.21 32.31
C ASN A 366 -5.41 -10.54 32.24
N GLY A 367 -6.74 -10.47 32.26
CA GLY A 367 -7.69 -11.58 32.16
C GLY A 367 -9.03 -11.22 32.78
N GLY A 368 -10.12 -11.78 32.28
CA GLY A 368 -11.47 -11.49 32.79
C GLY A 368 -11.79 -9.98 32.77
N GLU A 369 -12.00 -9.39 33.96
CA GLU A 369 -12.27 -7.97 34.20
C GLU A 369 -11.06 -7.18 34.70
N GLU A 370 -9.88 -7.79 34.77
CA GLU A 370 -8.66 -7.19 35.29
C GLU A 370 -7.83 -6.51 34.21
N PHE A 371 -7.32 -5.31 34.51
CA PHE A 371 -6.47 -4.53 33.63
C PHE A 371 -5.21 -4.05 34.37
N ILE A 372 -4.11 -3.89 33.64
CA ILE A 372 -2.84 -3.39 34.15
C ILE A 372 -2.35 -2.24 33.29
N ILE A 373 -1.87 -1.17 33.95
CA ILE A 373 -1.22 -0.04 33.30
C ILE A 373 0.21 0.08 33.83
N LEU A 374 1.17 0.35 32.97
CA LEU A 374 2.52 0.76 33.34
C LEU A 374 2.78 2.18 32.82
N LEU A 375 3.03 3.10 33.75
CA LEU A 375 3.37 4.49 33.45
C LEU A 375 4.89 4.69 33.55
N ASN A 376 5.49 5.37 32.58
CA ASN A 376 6.91 5.64 32.52
C ASN A 376 7.23 7.06 33.01
N ASN A 377 8.26 7.20 33.89
CA ASN A 377 8.80 8.48 34.33
C ASN A 377 7.77 9.43 35.00
N ASN A 378 6.81 8.89 35.73
CA ASN A 378 5.85 9.64 36.52
C ASN A 378 6.29 9.68 37.97
N ASN A 379 5.96 10.76 38.69
CA ASN A 379 6.06 10.78 40.15
C ASN A 379 4.80 10.19 40.78
N LEU A 380 4.87 9.88 42.09
CA LEU A 380 3.78 9.25 42.82
C LEU A 380 2.49 10.10 42.79
N ASN A 381 2.60 11.43 42.96
CA ASN A 381 1.44 12.32 42.97
C ASN A 381 0.75 12.37 41.58
N GLU A 382 1.54 12.36 40.51
CA GLU A 382 1.02 12.31 39.14
C GLU A 382 0.31 10.98 38.86
N THR A 383 0.92 9.87 39.29
CA THR A 383 0.32 8.54 39.20
C THR A 383 -1.02 8.44 39.90
N GLN A 384 -1.09 8.95 41.14
CA GLN A 384 -2.34 9.01 41.90
C GLN A 384 -3.42 9.82 41.18
N ARG A 385 -3.05 11.00 40.64
CA ARG A 385 -3.99 11.85 39.87
C ARG A 385 -4.50 11.12 38.61
N ILE A 386 -3.65 10.38 37.93
CA ILE A 386 -4.06 9.59 36.75
C ILE A 386 -5.01 8.48 37.16
N ALA A 387 -4.68 7.72 38.19
CA ALA A 387 -5.52 6.64 38.71
C ALA A 387 -6.90 7.16 39.17
N GLU A 388 -6.94 8.26 39.96
CA GLU A 388 -8.19 8.83 40.43
C GLU A 388 -9.02 9.46 39.29
N ARG A 389 -8.37 10.10 38.31
CA ARG A 389 -9.04 10.59 37.10
C ARG A 389 -9.69 9.45 36.31
N ILE A 390 -9.00 8.32 36.11
CA ILE A 390 -9.56 7.14 35.45
C ILE A 390 -10.78 6.62 36.22
N ARG A 391 -10.65 6.45 37.53
CA ARG A 391 -11.75 6.02 38.41
C ARG A 391 -12.99 6.91 38.27
N LEU A 392 -12.80 8.23 38.39
CA LEU A 392 -13.88 9.23 38.29
C LEU A 392 -14.50 9.25 36.87
N CYS A 393 -13.68 9.15 35.82
CA CYS A 393 -14.20 9.09 34.45
C CYS A 393 -15.10 7.87 34.23
N ILE A 394 -14.74 6.70 34.79
CA ILE A 394 -15.56 5.49 34.67
C ILE A 394 -16.84 5.64 35.46
N GLU A 395 -16.76 6.13 36.70
CA GLU A 395 -17.93 6.36 37.57
C GLU A 395 -18.96 7.32 36.93
N HIS A 396 -18.49 8.39 36.23
CA HIS A 396 -19.37 9.43 35.68
C HIS A 396 -19.74 9.25 34.22
N GLN A 397 -19.19 8.23 33.55
CA GLN A 397 -19.49 7.92 32.15
C GLN A 397 -20.16 6.55 32.04
N PRO A 398 -21.48 6.46 32.24
CA PRO A 398 -22.20 5.22 32.18
C PRO A 398 -22.15 4.63 30.74
N LEU A 399 -22.28 3.32 30.64
CA LEU A 399 -22.38 2.62 29.38
C LEU A 399 -23.74 2.88 28.72
N HIS A 400 -23.74 3.46 27.53
CA HIS A 400 -24.94 3.69 26.72
C HIS A 400 -25.07 2.57 25.67
N LEU A 401 -26.21 1.88 25.71
CA LEU A 401 -26.58 0.87 24.71
C LEU A 401 -27.91 1.27 24.07
N GLU A 402 -28.14 0.88 22.82
CA GLU A 402 -29.40 1.10 22.13
C GLU A 402 -30.55 0.42 22.89
N ASN A 403 -31.64 1.13 23.13
CA ASN A 403 -32.85 0.66 23.81
C ASN A 403 -32.67 0.22 25.28
N CYS A 404 -31.63 0.66 25.97
CA CYS A 404 -31.40 0.38 27.39
C CYS A 404 -31.18 1.68 28.18
N GLU A 405 -31.56 1.69 29.47
CA GLU A 405 -31.13 2.75 30.36
C GLU A 405 -29.59 2.72 30.52
N PRO A 406 -28.96 3.90 30.77
CA PRO A 406 -27.54 3.95 30.99
C PRO A 406 -27.10 3.07 32.16
N ILE A 407 -26.11 2.22 31.95
CA ILE A 407 -25.61 1.26 32.95
C ILE A 407 -24.34 1.86 33.59
N GLY A 408 -24.43 2.26 34.85
CA GLY A 408 -23.29 2.71 35.63
C GLY A 408 -22.52 1.54 36.23
N PHE A 409 -21.20 1.66 36.27
CA PHE A 409 -20.31 0.75 36.99
C PHE A 409 -19.11 1.50 37.54
N THR A 410 -18.39 0.90 38.49
CA THR A 410 -17.20 1.47 39.10
C THR A 410 -16.02 0.55 39.01
N VAL A 411 -14.84 1.04 39.36
CA VAL A 411 -13.60 0.26 39.39
C VAL A 411 -12.87 0.46 40.68
N SER A 412 -12.26 -0.61 41.18
CA SER A 412 -11.25 -0.55 42.23
C SER A 412 -9.87 -0.50 41.62
N ILE A 413 -8.95 0.26 42.21
CA ILE A 413 -7.61 0.50 41.65
C ILE A 413 -6.56 0.33 42.74
N GLY A 414 -5.53 -0.48 42.49
CA GLY A 414 -4.28 -0.60 43.23
C GLY A 414 -3.13 0.07 42.50
N VAL A 415 -2.33 0.86 43.18
CA VAL A 415 -1.20 1.61 42.62
C VAL A 415 0.09 1.27 43.33
N LEU A 416 1.13 0.92 42.55
CA LEU A 416 2.50 0.76 43.03
C LEU A 416 3.40 1.77 42.33
N HIS A 417 4.26 2.47 43.06
CA HIS A 417 5.27 3.39 42.51
C HIS A 417 6.66 2.93 42.89
N ILE A 418 7.58 2.90 41.96
CA ILE A 418 8.97 2.43 42.17
C ILE A 418 9.97 3.40 41.59
N HIS A 419 11.13 3.50 42.24
CA HIS A 419 12.31 4.22 41.72
C HIS A 419 13.32 3.22 41.14
N LEU A 420 13.83 3.53 39.96
CA LEU A 420 14.90 2.75 39.30
C LEU A 420 16.28 3.26 39.76
N PRO A 421 17.38 2.46 39.73
CA PRO A 421 17.51 1.20 38.99
C PRO A 421 17.30 -0.09 39.79
N THR A 422 17.13 -0.04 41.10
CA THR A 422 16.92 -1.24 41.91
C THR A 422 15.48 -1.67 41.92
N THR A 423 15.15 -2.71 41.16
CA THR A 423 13.76 -3.18 41.05
C THR A 423 13.69 -4.68 41.29
N PRO A 424 12.66 -5.16 42.03
CA PRO A 424 12.28 -6.56 42.03
C PRO A 424 11.85 -7.03 40.62
N PRO A 425 11.77 -8.33 40.40
CA PRO A 425 11.16 -8.89 39.20
C PRO A 425 9.76 -8.32 38.93
N LEU A 426 9.36 -8.15 37.67
CA LEU A 426 8.03 -7.62 37.30
C LEU A 426 6.87 -8.36 37.99
N GLN A 427 7.03 -9.68 38.19
CA GLN A 427 6.02 -10.50 38.85
C GLN A 427 5.77 -10.04 40.31
N ASP A 428 6.82 -9.68 41.05
CA ASP A 428 6.70 -9.22 42.44
C ASP A 428 6.04 -7.84 42.50
N LEU A 429 6.31 -6.98 41.50
CA LEU A 429 5.64 -5.67 41.37
C LEU A 429 4.14 -5.83 41.09
N ILE A 430 3.76 -6.78 40.24
CA ILE A 430 2.35 -7.09 39.98
C ILE A 430 1.66 -7.58 41.25
N ILE A 431 2.30 -8.46 42.03
CA ILE A 431 1.75 -8.95 43.29
C ILE A 431 1.51 -7.82 44.28
N GLN A 432 2.43 -6.85 44.38
CA GLN A 432 2.25 -5.71 45.31
C GLN A 432 1.11 -4.79 44.88
N ALA A 433 0.98 -4.52 43.58
CA ALA A 433 -0.12 -3.74 43.02
C ALA A 433 -1.48 -4.46 43.21
N ASP A 434 -1.50 -5.77 43.04
CA ASP A 434 -2.68 -6.62 43.24
C ASP A 434 -3.12 -6.60 44.73
N GLN A 435 -2.17 -6.66 45.67
CA GLN A 435 -2.46 -6.52 47.10
C GLN A 435 -3.14 -5.18 47.40
N ALA A 436 -2.71 -4.08 46.78
CA ALA A 436 -3.34 -2.78 46.94
C ALA A 436 -4.76 -2.76 46.34
N LEU A 437 -4.96 -3.38 45.17
CA LEU A 437 -6.28 -3.56 44.54
C LEU A 437 -7.23 -4.36 45.47
N TYR A 438 -6.73 -5.45 46.02
CA TYR A 438 -7.52 -6.25 46.97
C TYR A 438 -7.95 -5.45 48.20
N GLN A 439 -7.06 -4.58 48.71
CA GLN A 439 -7.45 -3.66 49.81
C GLN A 439 -8.51 -2.64 49.35
N ALA A 440 -8.43 -2.11 48.13
CA ALA A 440 -9.45 -1.25 47.56
C ALA A 440 -10.84 -1.92 47.55
N LYS A 441 -10.89 -3.19 47.11
CA LYS A 441 -12.13 -3.99 47.12
C LYS A 441 -12.65 -4.23 48.53
N LYS A 442 -11.79 -4.56 49.48
CA LYS A 442 -12.18 -4.82 50.88
C LYS A 442 -12.69 -3.58 51.62
N GLN A 443 -12.14 -2.42 51.33
CA GLN A 443 -12.51 -1.15 51.99
C GLN A 443 -13.80 -0.50 51.44
N GLY A 444 -14.50 -1.16 50.53
CA GLY A 444 -15.81 -0.72 50.02
C GLY A 444 -15.83 -0.35 48.56
N ARG A 445 -14.80 -0.80 47.75
CA ARG A 445 -14.72 -0.59 46.30
C ARG A 445 -14.66 0.88 45.86
N ASN A 446 -14.73 1.11 44.53
CA ASN A 446 -14.75 2.45 43.91
C ASN A 446 -13.70 3.41 44.49
N ARG A 447 -12.47 2.97 44.59
CA ARG A 447 -11.35 3.75 45.19
C ARG A 447 -10.00 3.38 44.67
N VAL A 448 -9.04 4.26 44.93
CA VAL A 448 -7.62 4.06 44.64
C VAL A 448 -6.90 3.80 45.97
N ILE A 449 -6.11 2.73 46.04
CA ILE A 449 -5.23 2.40 47.17
C ILE A 449 -3.80 2.30 46.67
N LEU A 450 -2.87 2.88 47.44
CA LEU A 450 -1.44 2.77 47.21
C LEU A 450 -0.88 1.51 47.89
N ALA A 451 0.02 0.83 47.24
CA ALA A 451 0.84 -0.19 47.87
C ALA A 451 1.78 0.48 48.87
N SER A 452 1.82 -0.09 50.08
CA SER A 452 2.68 0.35 51.18
C SER A 452 4.11 -0.10 51.01
#